data_02c9fdf426d189bc73e00d10f1e7a868
#
_entry.id   02c9fdf426d189bc73e00d10f1e7a868
#
_cell.length_a   1.000
_cell.length_b   1.000
_cell.length_c   1.000
_cell.angle_alpha   90.00
_cell.angle_beta   90.00
_cell.angle_gamma   90.00
#
_symmetry.space_group_name_H-M   'P 1'
#
loop_
_entity.id
_entity.type
_entity.pdbx_description
1 polymer ?
#
loop_
_entity_poly.entity_id
_entity_poly.type
_entity_poly.pdbx_seq_one_letter_code
_entity_poly.pdbx_strand_id
1 'polypeptide(L)'
;MAVRTKVKDLVDHFKGNTYGWYETAILCIIAKLYKLDKISFRNNGQPVTDRDLYNTLTNSMQQANTIVDIEEAITPAQVTKLKGQYKEFFNDESCTAQSAKDVHTAFIERLKRDIEELCSIYDHNHFEFVKPLDAVLEKLKSLSNMVYPGLYQNSKKVEDALDDKLDIADEIRNFITGPQFCIFKRVETLTTGNQANLAYVSQEQRDILTSIYNSNAPWKQMIKANDVLNTINGEIKELQSAARNEAVALINGQWQSIKAIPAYSEMPTPQQSLIDNAFENLKRRAAEERFIGNLMALSAEIDRQFNSSMQAINRWMEEKNRKPMVKKSEAMNIPFDKPMLETEEDVNAYLEALRTKMMSYINQNKNIMLN
;
A
#
# COMPACT_ATOMS: atom_id res chain seq x y z
N MET A 1 25.43 38.33 40.90
CA MET A 1 25.20 38.62 39.45
C MET A 1 26.56 38.85 38.82
N ALA A 2 26.96 38.02 37.86
CA ALA A 2 28.20 38.26 37.10
C ALA A 2 28.00 39.58 36.32
N VAL A 3 28.95 40.51 36.46
CA VAL A 3 28.94 41.78 35.72
C VAL A 3 29.16 41.42 34.24
N ARG A 4 28.14 41.66 33.40
CA ARG A 4 28.25 41.44 31.96
C ARG A 4 29.10 42.54 31.36
N THR A 5 30.29 42.21 30.95
CA THR A 5 31.27 43.15 30.36
C THR A 5 30.84 43.51 28.93
N LYS A 6 30.76 44.79 28.61
CA LYS A 6 30.48 45.29 27.25
C LYS A 6 31.77 45.63 26.50
N VAL A 7 31.69 45.66 25.18
CA VAL A 7 32.84 46.09 24.34
C VAL A 7 33.32 47.49 24.76
N LYS A 8 32.35 48.42 25.00
CA LYS A 8 32.67 49.77 25.45
C LYS A 8 33.40 49.77 26.78
N ASP A 9 33.01 48.93 27.76
CA ASP A 9 33.65 48.83 29.06
C ASP A 9 35.12 48.38 28.93
N LEU A 10 35.40 47.46 28.04
CA LEU A 10 36.78 47.06 27.76
C LEU A 10 37.61 48.16 27.10
N VAL A 11 37.03 48.87 26.13
CA VAL A 11 37.67 50.00 25.47
C VAL A 11 37.99 51.10 26.49
N ASP A 12 37.03 51.52 27.31
CA ASP A 12 37.18 52.58 28.32
C ASP A 12 38.20 52.14 29.38
N HIS A 13 38.21 50.90 29.82
CA HIS A 13 39.16 50.36 30.79
C HIS A 13 40.60 50.44 30.31
N PHE A 14 40.88 49.95 29.10
CA PHE A 14 42.26 49.91 28.56
C PHE A 14 42.73 51.27 28.00
N LYS A 15 41.82 52.15 27.63
CA LYS A 15 42.10 53.56 27.25
C LYS A 15 42.41 54.42 28.43
N GLY A 16 41.91 54.06 29.64
CA GLY A 16 42.08 54.82 30.89
C GLY A 16 43.58 55.01 31.29
N ASN A 17 43.77 55.92 32.28
CA ASN A 17 45.11 56.36 32.69
C ASN A 17 46.06 55.22 33.16
N THR A 18 45.52 54.06 33.55
CA THR A 18 46.32 52.92 34.02
C THR A 18 47.07 52.24 32.88
N TYR A 19 46.45 52.14 31.68
CA TYR A 19 47.04 51.43 30.52
C TYR A 19 47.38 52.36 29.37
N GLY A 20 46.55 53.39 29.12
CA GLY A 20 46.77 54.38 28.09
C GLY A 20 46.84 53.88 26.64
N TRP A 21 46.15 52.75 26.33
CA TRP A 21 46.25 52.17 25.00
C TRP A 21 45.36 52.94 23.99
N TYR A 22 45.82 52.98 22.75
CA TYR A 22 45.02 53.53 21.65
C TYR A 22 43.76 52.67 21.40
N GLU A 23 42.63 53.33 21.21
CA GLU A 23 41.37 52.65 20.97
C GLU A 23 41.43 51.63 19.82
N THR A 24 42.05 52.02 18.70
CA THR A 24 42.26 51.10 17.54
C THR A 24 43.05 49.87 17.91
N ALA A 25 44.06 49.96 18.77
CA ALA A 25 44.86 48.81 19.20
C ALA A 25 43.98 47.86 20.07
N ILE A 26 43.17 48.43 20.97
CA ILE A 26 42.25 47.65 21.82
C ILE A 26 41.26 46.89 20.92
N LEU A 27 40.63 47.59 19.96
CA LEU A 27 39.65 46.97 19.04
C LEU A 27 40.31 45.89 18.17
N CYS A 28 41.55 46.05 17.72
CA CYS A 28 42.31 45.01 16.99
C CYS A 28 42.52 43.77 17.87
N ILE A 29 42.84 43.94 19.16
CA ILE A 29 43.04 42.81 20.08
C ILE A 29 41.72 42.10 20.31
N ILE A 30 40.62 42.84 20.55
CA ILE A 30 39.27 42.29 20.71
C ILE A 30 38.85 41.52 19.45
N ALA A 31 39.04 42.09 18.26
CA ALA A 31 38.77 41.40 16.99
C ALA A 31 39.59 40.14 16.83
N LYS A 32 40.88 40.16 17.22
CA LYS A 32 41.77 39.00 17.18
C LYS A 32 41.30 37.92 18.17
N LEU A 33 40.88 38.28 19.39
CA LEU A 33 40.33 37.32 20.35
C LEU A 33 39.05 36.66 19.83
N TYR A 34 38.18 37.46 19.20
CA TYR A 34 36.99 36.94 18.53
C TYR A 34 37.33 35.97 17.40
N LYS A 35 38.26 36.32 16.52
CA LYS A 35 38.75 35.46 15.44
C LYS A 35 39.50 34.20 15.91
N LEU A 36 40.00 34.20 17.13
CA LEU A 36 40.62 33.06 17.79
C LEU A 36 39.61 32.23 18.63
N ASP A 37 38.34 32.51 18.52
CA ASP A 37 37.27 31.88 19.31
C ASP A 37 37.48 31.91 20.84
N LYS A 38 38.09 33.00 21.35
CA LYS A 38 38.34 33.21 22.78
C LYS A 38 37.19 33.99 23.42
N ILE A 39 36.50 34.80 22.62
CA ILE A 39 35.34 35.60 23.03
C ILE A 39 34.29 35.54 21.91
N SER A 40 33.04 35.66 22.30
CA SER A 40 31.91 35.90 21.40
C SER A 40 31.18 37.20 21.79
N PHE A 41 30.37 37.69 20.88
CA PHE A 41 29.58 38.91 21.10
C PHE A 41 28.12 38.65 20.97
N ARG A 42 27.33 39.27 21.87
CA ARG A 42 25.89 39.32 21.75
C ARG A 42 25.39 40.77 21.79
N ASN A 43 24.60 41.13 20.80
CA ASN A 43 23.94 42.44 20.74
C ASN A 43 22.44 42.24 20.86
N ASN A 44 21.79 42.83 21.85
CA ASN A 44 20.36 42.65 22.15
C ASN A 44 19.94 41.17 22.25
N GLY A 45 20.82 40.32 22.79
CA GLY A 45 20.57 38.88 22.95
C GLY A 45 20.85 38.04 21.72
N GLN A 46 21.14 38.66 20.58
CA GLN A 46 21.48 37.93 19.31
C GLN A 46 23.01 37.86 19.16
N PRO A 47 23.53 36.69 18.67
CA PRO A 47 24.96 36.56 18.38
C PRO A 47 25.36 37.48 17.25
N VAL A 48 26.53 38.12 17.37
CA VAL A 48 27.11 38.95 16.32
C VAL A 48 27.85 38.06 15.32
N THR A 49 27.54 38.24 14.03
CA THR A 49 28.16 37.47 12.95
C THR A 49 29.45 38.14 12.46
N ASP A 50 30.26 37.38 11.70
CA ASP A 50 31.48 37.93 11.08
C ASP A 50 31.24 39.15 10.18
N ARG A 51 30.05 39.22 9.56
CA ARG A 51 29.61 40.35 8.71
C ARG A 51 29.40 41.64 9.54
N ASP A 52 28.88 41.46 10.76
CA ASP A 52 28.54 42.59 11.62
C ASP A 52 29.66 43.01 12.51
N LEU A 53 30.74 42.21 12.59
CA LEU A 53 31.89 42.39 13.48
C LEU A 53 32.48 43.79 13.36
N TYR A 54 32.77 44.27 12.14
CA TYR A 54 33.36 45.57 11.89
C TYR A 54 32.49 46.73 12.46
N ASN A 55 31.20 46.71 12.11
CA ASN A 55 30.27 47.72 12.62
C ASN A 55 30.08 47.65 14.14
N THR A 56 30.04 46.46 14.72
CA THR A 56 29.95 46.22 16.15
C THR A 56 31.12 46.83 16.91
N LEU A 57 32.35 46.68 16.35
CA LEU A 57 33.55 47.17 17.01
C LEU A 57 33.83 48.65 16.74
N THR A 58 33.43 49.22 15.59
CA THR A 58 33.78 50.63 15.23
C THR A 58 32.68 51.63 15.57
N ASN A 59 31.43 51.17 15.79
CA ASN A 59 30.28 52.05 16.14
C ASN A 59 30.13 52.13 17.67
N SER A 60 30.27 53.30 18.25
CA SER A 60 30.23 53.54 19.72
C SER A 60 28.87 53.13 20.35
N MET A 61 27.76 53.28 19.63
CA MET A 61 26.44 52.84 20.09
C MET A 61 26.38 51.30 20.12
N GLN A 62 26.91 50.62 19.12
CA GLN A 62 26.98 49.17 19.10
C GLN A 62 27.88 48.65 20.21
N GLN A 63 29.07 49.23 20.41
CA GLN A 63 30.01 48.88 21.49
C GLN A 63 29.32 48.93 22.88
N ALA A 64 28.46 49.96 23.10
CA ALA A 64 27.72 50.15 24.37
C ALA A 64 26.61 49.11 24.61
N ASN A 65 26.11 48.47 23.53
CA ASN A 65 25.05 47.48 23.59
C ASN A 65 25.51 46.05 23.41
N THR A 66 26.79 45.85 23.04
CA THR A 66 27.37 44.53 22.77
C THR A 66 28.04 43.97 24.03
N ILE A 67 27.55 42.81 24.47
CA ILE A 67 28.09 42.04 25.57
C ILE A 67 29.19 41.15 25.03
N VAL A 68 30.31 41.05 25.77
CA VAL A 68 31.43 40.15 25.51
C VAL A 68 31.25 38.94 26.42
N ASP A 69 31.12 37.78 25.82
CA ASP A 69 31.12 36.51 26.52
C ASP A 69 32.48 35.84 26.32
N ILE A 70 33.06 35.30 27.38
CA ILE A 70 34.31 34.56 27.33
C ILE A 70 33.93 33.11 26.89
N GLU A 71 34.49 32.67 25.79
CA GLU A 71 34.33 31.30 25.33
C GLU A 71 35.34 30.41 26.03
N GLU A 72 34.88 29.26 26.53
CA GLU A 72 35.76 28.23 27.05
C GLU A 72 36.64 27.73 25.90
N ALA A 73 37.96 27.68 26.12
CA ALA A 73 38.91 27.25 25.13
C ALA A 73 38.67 25.77 24.83
N ILE A 74 38.24 25.46 23.61
CA ILE A 74 38.14 24.08 23.16
C ILE A 74 39.52 23.47 23.01
N THR A 75 39.75 22.39 23.73
CA THR A 75 41.06 21.72 23.73
C THR A 75 41.28 20.90 22.43
N PRO A 76 42.53 20.68 21.98
CA PRO A 76 42.79 19.80 20.84
C PRO A 76 42.23 18.40 21.01
N ALA A 77 42.16 17.89 22.24
CA ALA A 77 41.58 16.58 22.53
C ALA A 77 40.07 16.54 22.23
N GLN A 78 39.35 17.64 22.59
CA GLN A 78 37.89 17.74 22.26
C GLN A 78 37.68 17.83 20.74
N VAL A 79 38.54 18.57 20.01
CA VAL A 79 38.46 18.63 18.55
C VAL A 79 38.72 17.26 17.93
N THR A 80 39.72 16.53 18.41
CA THR A 80 40.03 15.18 17.93
C THR A 80 38.87 14.22 18.22
N LYS A 81 38.25 14.32 19.41
CA LYS A 81 37.08 13.51 19.78
C LYS A 81 35.90 13.79 18.84
N LEU A 82 35.55 15.06 18.59
CA LEU A 82 34.46 15.42 17.69
C LEU A 82 34.71 14.97 16.25
N LYS A 83 35.96 15.03 15.78
CA LYS A 83 36.34 14.46 14.47
C LYS A 83 36.20 12.93 14.43
N GLY A 84 36.48 12.23 15.53
CA GLY A 84 36.21 10.80 15.67
C GLY A 84 34.76 10.50 15.54
N GLN A 85 33.91 11.21 16.31
CA GLN A 85 32.47 11.11 16.24
C GLN A 85 31.91 11.44 14.84
N TYR A 86 32.44 12.47 14.17
CA TYR A 86 32.08 12.79 12.78
C TYR A 86 32.30 11.57 11.86
N LYS A 87 33.46 10.92 11.97
CA LYS A 87 33.78 9.73 11.18
C LYS A 87 32.79 8.59 11.45
N GLU A 88 32.44 8.34 12.71
CA GLU A 88 31.47 7.31 13.11
C GLU A 88 30.06 7.65 12.64
N PHE A 89 29.61 8.91 12.78
CA PHE A 89 28.30 9.36 12.31
C PHE A 89 28.10 9.19 10.81
N PHE A 90 29.15 9.43 10.01
CA PHE A 90 29.03 9.59 8.57
C PHE A 90 29.80 8.53 7.77
N ASN A 91 29.69 7.27 8.18
CA ASN A 91 30.20 6.11 7.44
C ASN A 91 31.68 6.23 7.03
N ASP A 92 32.54 6.50 8.00
CA ASP A 92 33.99 6.66 7.83
C ASP A 92 34.43 7.90 7.03
N GLU A 93 33.54 8.85 6.75
CA GLU A 93 33.88 10.14 6.15
C GLU A 93 34.82 10.94 7.09
N SER A 94 35.88 11.43 6.58
CA SER A 94 36.87 12.18 7.38
C SER A 94 36.61 13.68 7.35
N CYS A 95 36.53 14.32 8.54
CA CYS A 95 36.44 15.77 8.65
C CYS A 95 37.80 16.42 8.38
N THR A 96 37.91 17.19 7.27
CA THR A 96 39.15 17.88 6.87
C THR A 96 39.33 19.25 7.53
N ALA A 97 38.32 19.78 8.20
CA ALA A 97 38.36 21.06 8.88
C ALA A 97 39.45 21.08 9.99
N GLN A 98 40.05 22.25 10.22
CA GLN A 98 41.19 22.36 11.15
C GLN A 98 40.83 23.07 12.45
N SER A 99 40.07 24.16 12.38
CA SER A 99 39.67 24.90 13.59
C SER A 99 38.51 24.23 14.29
N ALA A 100 38.36 24.43 15.60
CA ALA A 100 37.22 23.91 16.38
C ALA A 100 35.86 24.38 15.82
N LYS A 101 35.82 25.65 15.38
CA LYS A 101 34.57 26.23 14.80
C LYS A 101 34.22 25.59 13.45
N ASP A 102 35.25 25.39 12.59
CA ASP A 102 34.99 24.78 11.27
C ASP A 102 34.60 23.32 11.38
N VAL A 103 35.17 22.56 12.35
CA VAL A 103 34.81 21.18 12.64
C VAL A 103 33.33 21.12 13.10
N HIS A 104 32.93 22.01 14.02
CA HIS A 104 31.57 22.10 14.46
C HIS A 104 30.59 22.42 13.28
N THR A 105 30.95 23.41 12.46
CA THR A 105 30.16 23.80 11.29
C THR A 105 30.02 22.65 10.29
N ALA A 106 31.13 22.00 9.94
CA ALA A 106 31.13 20.86 9.03
C ALA A 106 30.26 19.71 9.56
N PHE A 107 30.32 19.45 10.89
CA PHE A 107 29.47 18.43 11.52
C PHE A 107 27.97 18.77 11.37
N ILE A 108 27.59 20.00 11.70
CA ILE A 108 26.19 20.46 11.60
C ILE A 108 25.67 20.41 10.16
N GLU A 109 26.46 20.88 9.19
CA GLU A 109 26.07 20.87 7.77
C GLU A 109 25.91 19.45 7.24
N ARG A 110 26.79 18.54 7.61
CA ARG A 110 26.70 17.13 7.19
C ARG A 110 25.52 16.42 7.87
N LEU A 111 25.30 16.72 9.17
CA LEU A 111 24.17 16.18 9.94
C LEU A 111 22.81 16.61 9.35
N LYS A 112 22.69 17.86 8.91
CA LYS A 112 21.46 18.35 8.27
C LYS A 112 21.12 17.56 7.01
N ARG A 113 22.12 17.26 6.17
CA ARG A 113 21.92 16.42 4.98
C ARG A 113 21.48 14.99 5.34
N ASP A 114 22.08 14.41 6.37
CA ASP A 114 21.73 13.08 6.85
C ASP A 114 20.29 13.05 7.40
N ILE A 115 19.88 14.10 8.12
CA ILE A 115 18.50 14.27 8.60
C ILE A 115 17.50 14.36 7.43
N GLU A 116 17.82 15.09 6.36
CA GLU A 116 16.95 15.19 5.17
C GLU A 116 16.74 13.82 4.52
N GLU A 117 17.79 13.01 4.40
CA GLU A 117 17.70 11.64 3.89
C GLU A 117 16.80 10.76 4.79
N LEU A 118 17.02 10.81 6.11
CA LEU A 118 16.26 10.03 7.08
C LEU A 118 14.78 10.48 7.16
N CYS A 119 14.51 11.79 7.07
CA CYS A 119 13.14 12.31 6.97
C CYS A 119 12.45 11.78 5.72
N SER A 120 13.12 11.75 4.58
CA SER A 120 12.57 11.16 3.35
C SER A 120 12.22 9.68 3.52
N ILE A 121 13.04 8.91 4.21
CA ILE A 121 12.75 7.50 4.52
C ILE A 121 11.51 7.40 5.42
N TYR A 122 11.43 8.22 6.46
CA TYR A 122 10.31 8.24 7.41
C TYR A 122 8.98 8.59 6.72
N ASP A 123 8.98 9.64 5.90
CA ASP A 123 7.78 10.16 5.24
C ASP A 123 7.22 9.23 4.16
N HIS A 124 8.09 8.44 3.51
CA HIS A 124 7.68 7.54 2.42
C HIS A 124 7.39 6.10 2.87
N ASN A 125 7.60 5.76 4.14
CA ASN A 125 7.43 4.39 4.63
C ASN A 125 6.61 4.36 5.92
N HIS A 126 5.40 3.81 5.85
CA HIS A 126 4.44 3.73 6.96
C HIS A 126 4.48 2.38 7.72
N PHE A 127 5.64 1.71 7.73
CA PHE A 127 5.79 0.43 8.42
C PHE A 127 6.07 0.60 9.91
N GLU A 128 5.66 -0.38 10.72
CA GLU A 128 5.87 -0.36 12.17
C GLU A 128 7.36 -0.22 12.54
N PHE A 129 8.25 -0.89 11.80
CA PHE A 129 9.70 -0.82 12.04
C PHE A 129 10.33 0.55 11.75
N VAL A 130 9.63 1.44 11.04
CA VAL A 130 10.11 2.81 10.74
C VAL A 130 9.77 3.80 11.86
N LYS A 131 8.76 3.53 12.66
CA LYS A 131 8.31 4.43 13.75
C LYS A 131 9.39 4.84 14.75
N PRO A 132 10.34 3.96 15.16
CA PRO A 132 11.41 4.35 16.06
C PRO A 132 12.31 5.46 15.52
N LEU A 133 12.35 5.67 14.19
CA LEU A 133 13.13 6.71 13.55
C LEU A 133 12.70 8.13 13.96
N ASP A 134 11.45 8.34 14.35
CA ASP A 134 10.93 9.63 14.79
C ASP A 134 11.70 10.17 16.00
N ALA A 135 11.88 9.35 17.04
CA ALA A 135 12.63 9.73 18.23
C ALA A 135 14.12 10.01 17.93
N VAL A 136 14.72 9.25 17.00
CA VAL A 136 16.10 9.49 16.57
C VAL A 136 16.20 10.81 15.81
N LEU A 137 15.28 11.07 14.90
CA LEU A 137 15.22 12.33 14.14
C LEU A 137 15.09 13.55 15.06
N GLU A 138 14.28 13.48 16.13
CA GLU A 138 14.20 14.57 17.11
C GLU A 138 15.53 14.85 17.79
N LYS A 139 16.27 13.80 18.22
CA LYS A 139 17.59 13.93 18.81
C LYS A 139 18.58 14.56 17.82
N LEU A 140 18.61 14.05 16.59
CA LEU A 140 19.50 14.58 15.55
C LEU A 140 19.19 16.04 15.18
N LYS A 141 17.91 16.41 15.07
CA LYS A 141 17.47 17.79 14.87
C LYS A 141 17.90 18.69 16.03
N SER A 142 17.80 18.20 17.28
CA SER A 142 18.29 18.93 18.45
C SER A 142 19.80 19.21 18.37
N LEU A 143 20.60 18.22 17.93
CA LEU A 143 22.04 18.42 17.71
C LEU A 143 22.30 19.40 16.56
N SER A 144 21.57 19.30 15.45
CA SER A 144 21.76 20.14 14.26
C SER A 144 21.47 21.63 14.51
N ASN A 145 20.75 21.94 15.57
CA ASN A 145 20.40 23.30 15.99
C ASN A 145 21.40 23.88 17.03
N MET A 146 22.39 23.10 17.44
CA MET A 146 23.39 23.59 18.39
C MET A 146 24.32 24.60 17.73
N VAL A 147 24.40 25.79 18.33
CA VAL A 147 25.40 26.80 17.93
C VAL A 147 26.74 26.49 18.57
N TYR A 148 27.83 26.93 17.93
CA TYR A 148 29.15 26.80 18.49
C TYR A 148 29.26 27.46 19.87
N PRO A 149 29.87 26.86 20.91
CA PRO A 149 30.57 25.56 20.90
C PRO A 149 29.73 24.34 21.36
N GLY A 150 28.42 24.37 21.15
CA GLY A 150 27.44 23.48 21.75
C GLY A 150 27.74 21.98 21.62
N LEU A 151 28.25 21.49 20.49
CA LEU A 151 28.59 20.06 20.34
C LEU A 151 29.70 19.65 21.29
N TYR A 152 30.70 20.49 21.53
CA TYR A 152 31.82 20.23 22.46
C TYR A 152 31.35 20.17 23.92
N GLN A 153 30.44 21.08 24.30
CA GLN A 153 29.89 21.17 25.65
C GLN A 153 28.89 20.04 25.96
N ASN A 154 28.26 19.47 24.93
CA ASN A 154 27.25 18.42 25.07
C ASN A 154 27.73 17.08 24.49
N SER A 155 29.02 16.73 24.66
CA SER A 155 29.63 15.50 24.13
C SER A 155 28.83 14.24 24.42
N LYS A 156 28.21 14.12 25.60
CA LYS A 156 27.36 12.97 25.95
C LYS A 156 26.10 12.89 25.08
N LYS A 157 25.45 14.03 24.79
CA LYS A 157 24.29 14.04 23.88
C LYS A 157 24.66 13.66 22.47
N VAL A 158 25.89 14.00 22.03
CA VAL A 158 26.40 13.59 20.73
C VAL A 158 26.62 12.07 20.70
N GLU A 159 27.18 11.49 21.77
CA GLU A 159 27.37 10.04 21.90
C GLU A 159 26.00 9.29 21.90
N ASP A 160 25.07 9.71 22.77
CA ASP A 160 23.73 9.09 22.85
C ASP A 160 22.99 9.16 21.51
N ALA A 161 23.17 10.23 20.74
CA ALA A 161 22.55 10.36 19.42
C ALA A 161 23.27 9.52 18.33
N LEU A 162 24.59 9.32 18.48
CA LEU A 162 25.35 8.43 17.63
C LEU A 162 24.94 6.98 17.83
N ASP A 163 24.81 6.55 19.08
CA ASP A 163 24.36 5.18 19.41
C ASP A 163 22.97 4.91 18.81
N ASP A 164 22.00 5.81 19.02
CA ASP A 164 20.67 5.65 18.45
C ASP A 164 20.67 5.67 16.91
N LYS A 165 21.54 6.51 16.31
CA LYS A 165 21.67 6.55 14.85
C LYS A 165 22.20 5.24 14.29
N LEU A 166 23.25 4.68 14.89
CA LEU A 166 23.87 3.43 14.46
C LEU A 166 22.91 2.24 14.67
N ASP A 167 22.30 2.17 15.85
CA ASP A 167 21.48 1.02 16.25
C ASP A 167 20.08 1.02 15.61
N ILE A 168 19.55 2.20 15.25
CA ILE A 168 18.18 2.33 14.76
C ILE A 168 18.15 2.89 13.34
N ALA A 169 18.67 4.13 13.15
CA ALA A 169 18.49 4.83 11.88
C ALA A 169 19.25 4.17 10.72
N ASP A 170 20.49 3.76 10.95
CA ASP A 170 21.32 3.14 9.92
C ASP A 170 20.86 1.71 9.61
N GLU A 171 20.38 0.95 10.61
CA GLU A 171 19.76 -0.37 10.36
C GLU A 171 18.52 -0.24 9.47
N ILE A 172 17.61 0.71 9.78
CA ILE A 172 16.41 0.99 8.98
C ILE A 172 16.81 1.45 7.56
N ARG A 173 17.73 2.40 7.45
CA ARG A 173 18.22 2.91 6.17
C ARG A 173 18.81 1.78 5.32
N ASN A 174 19.70 1.00 5.88
CA ASN A 174 20.38 -0.10 5.18
C ASN A 174 19.38 -1.19 4.74
N PHE A 175 18.36 -1.44 5.54
CA PHE A 175 17.30 -2.38 5.16
C PHE A 175 16.48 -1.84 3.99
N ILE A 176 15.98 -0.59 4.07
CA ILE A 176 15.09 0.00 3.04
C ILE A 176 15.83 0.20 1.71
N THR A 177 17.10 0.58 1.75
CA THR A 177 17.92 0.76 0.54
C THR A 177 18.55 -0.54 0.04
N GLY A 178 18.52 -1.59 0.86
CA GLY A 178 19.15 -2.87 0.58
C GLY A 178 18.27 -3.85 -0.22
N PRO A 179 18.87 -4.92 -0.76
CA PRO A 179 18.16 -5.90 -1.58
C PRO A 179 17.11 -6.71 -0.81
N GLN A 180 17.26 -6.84 0.51
CA GLN A 180 16.31 -7.58 1.36
C GLN A 180 14.93 -6.90 1.44
N PHE A 181 14.85 -5.60 1.23
CA PHE A 181 13.59 -4.88 1.21
C PHE A 181 12.65 -5.37 0.10
N CYS A 182 13.17 -5.87 -1.01
CA CYS A 182 12.36 -6.51 -2.05
C CYS A 182 11.61 -7.75 -1.53
N ILE A 183 12.23 -8.52 -0.62
CA ILE A 183 11.57 -9.68 0.02
C ILE A 183 10.46 -9.19 0.93
N PHE A 184 10.72 -8.16 1.74
CA PHE A 184 9.72 -7.56 2.61
C PHE A 184 8.52 -6.98 1.83
N LYS A 185 8.76 -6.35 0.69
CA LYS A 185 7.68 -5.88 -0.21
C LYS A 185 6.82 -7.03 -0.76
N ARG A 186 7.40 -8.20 -0.97
CA ARG A 186 6.63 -9.41 -1.33
C ARG A 186 5.78 -9.91 -0.15
N VAL A 187 6.31 -9.84 1.10
CA VAL A 187 5.54 -10.12 2.32
C VAL A 187 4.35 -9.16 2.42
N GLU A 188 4.58 -7.85 2.27
CA GLU A 188 3.52 -6.84 2.25
C GLU A 188 2.45 -7.15 1.20
N THR A 189 2.86 -7.37 -0.05
CA THR A 189 1.95 -7.66 -1.17
C THR A 189 1.10 -8.89 -0.90
N LEU A 190 1.69 -9.94 -0.35
CA LEU A 190 0.96 -11.16 -0.01
C LEU A 190 -0.01 -10.93 1.16
N THR A 191 0.45 -10.23 2.20
CA THR A 191 -0.35 -9.98 3.42
C THR A 191 -1.53 -9.04 3.15
N THR A 192 -1.35 -7.99 2.35
CA THR A 192 -2.36 -6.95 2.13
C THR A 192 -3.17 -7.15 0.86
N GLY A 193 -2.54 -7.64 -0.20
CA GLY A 193 -3.14 -7.74 -1.55
C GLY A 193 -3.77 -9.09 -1.87
N ASN A 194 -3.48 -10.17 -1.13
CA ASN A 194 -3.95 -11.52 -1.43
C ASN A 194 -4.72 -12.19 -0.27
N GLN A 195 -5.36 -11.41 0.57
CA GLN A 195 -6.08 -11.87 1.76
C GLN A 195 -7.14 -12.95 1.44
N ALA A 196 -7.82 -12.81 0.29
CA ALA A 196 -8.85 -13.76 -0.14
C ALA A 196 -8.30 -15.18 -0.33
N ASN A 197 -7.09 -15.34 -0.87
CA ASN A 197 -6.44 -16.65 -1.01
C ASN A 197 -5.75 -17.09 0.29
N LEU A 198 -5.18 -16.16 1.05
CA LEU A 198 -4.55 -16.45 2.33
C LEU A 198 -5.52 -17.10 3.33
N ALA A 199 -6.82 -16.81 3.25
CA ALA A 199 -7.83 -17.43 4.09
C ALA A 199 -7.85 -18.97 4.01
N TYR A 200 -7.37 -19.53 2.91
CA TYR A 200 -7.32 -20.99 2.66
C TYR A 200 -5.96 -21.62 2.98
N VAL A 201 -4.92 -20.82 3.22
CA VAL A 201 -3.59 -21.29 3.60
C VAL A 201 -3.59 -21.72 5.07
N SER A 202 -2.68 -22.62 5.45
CA SER A 202 -2.52 -23.10 6.82
C SER A 202 -2.35 -21.94 7.83
N GLN A 203 -2.98 -22.07 9.00
CA GLN A 203 -2.95 -21.02 10.04
C GLN A 203 -1.51 -20.72 10.47
N GLU A 204 -0.68 -21.76 10.63
CA GLU A 204 0.73 -21.62 11.03
C GLU A 204 1.50 -20.69 10.07
N GLN A 205 1.36 -20.88 8.76
CA GLN A 205 2.05 -20.06 7.77
C GLN A 205 1.54 -18.60 7.77
N ARG A 206 0.24 -18.41 7.97
CA ARG A 206 -0.35 -17.06 8.10
C ARG A 206 0.18 -16.32 9.33
N ASP A 207 0.29 -17.00 10.47
CA ASP A 207 0.78 -16.41 11.71
C ASP A 207 2.26 -16.01 11.57
N ILE A 208 3.07 -16.85 10.94
CA ILE A 208 4.48 -16.54 10.67
C ILE A 208 4.57 -15.33 9.75
N LEU A 209 3.82 -15.30 8.62
CA LEU A 209 3.81 -14.19 7.68
C LEU A 209 3.43 -12.87 8.38
N THR A 210 2.39 -12.90 9.19
CA THR A 210 1.90 -11.75 9.94
C THR A 210 2.93 -11.27 10.97
N SER A 211 3.61 -12.19 11.66
CA SER A 211 4.65 -11.85 12.62
C SER A 211 5.86 -11.17 11.97
N ILE A 212 6.23 -11.59 10.75
CA ILE A 212 7.30 -10.96 9.97
C ILE A 212 6.88 -9.56 9.52
N TYR A 213 5.66 -9.41 9.00
CA TYR A 213 5.14 -8.13 8.53
C TYR A 213 5.07 -7.07 9.63
N ASN A 214 4.64 -7.47 10.84
CA ASN A 214 4.51 -6.58 11.99
C ASN A 214 5.79 -6.50 12.86
N SER A 215 6.90 -7.06 12.40
CA SER A 215 8.15 -7.06 13.16
C SER A 215 8.77 -5.67 13.23
N ASN A 216 9.30 -5.29 14.40
CA ASN A 216 10.09 -4.07 14.59
C ASN A 216 11.51 -4.16 14.00
N ALA A 217 11.97 -5.37 13.65
CA ALA A 217 13.28 -5.61 13.02
C ALA A 217 13.15 -6.71 11.95
N PRO A 218 12.39 -6.43 10.84
CA PRO A 218 12.10 -7.45 9.82
C PRO A 218 13.35 -7.97 9.12
N TRP A 219 14.41 -7.16 9.00
CA TRP A 219 15.69 -7.57 8.38
C TRP A 219 16.32 -8.82 9.01
N LYS A 220 16.09 -9.06 10.30
CA LYS A 220 16.56 -10.26 11.00
C LYS A 220 15.85 -11.55 10.58
N GLN A 221 14.73 -11.43 9.85
CA GLN A 221 13.86 -12.54 9.49
C GLN A 221 13.76 -12.78 7.96
N MET A 222 14.52 -12.08 7.12
CA MET A 222 14.34 -12.12 5.66
C MET A 222 14.65 -13.47 5.03
N ILE A 223 15.53 -14.28 5.60
CA ILE A 223 15.76 -15.66 5.16
C ILE A 223 14.48 -16.48 5.38
N LYS A 224 13.95 -16.45 6.61
CA LYS A 224 12.70 -17.13 6.98
C LYS A 224 11.51 -16.60 6.16
N ALA A 225 11.46 -15.29 5.91
CA ALA A 225 10.43 -14.67 5.08
C ALA A 225 10.38 -15.25 3.67
N ASN A 226 11.53 -15.46 3.04
CA ASN A 226 11.59 -16.03 1.70
C ASN A 226 11.09 -17.47 1.66
N ASP A 227 11.42 -18.30 2.65
CA ASP A 227 10.96 -19.67 2.76
C ASP A 227 9.44 -19.74 2.97
N VAL A 228 8.90 -18.91 3.87
CA VAL A 228 7.46 -18.79 4.12
C VAL A 228 6.70 -18.33 2.88
N LEU A 229 7.22 -17.32 2.16
CA LEU A 229 6.64 -16.85 0.90
C LEU A 229 6.56 -17.97 -0.15
N ASN A 230 7.61 -18.77 -0.27
CA ASN A 230 7.64 -19.89 -1.22
C ASN A 230 6.64 -20.98 -0.83
N THR A 231 6.56 -21.31 0.46
CA THR A 231 5.59 -22.29 0.99
C THR A 231 4.16 -21.83 0.75
N ILE A 232 3.81 -20.61 1.14
CA ILE A 232 2.45 -20.06 0.96
C ILE A 232 2.05 -19.97 -0.51
N ASN A 233 2.96 -19.52 -1.38
CA ASN A 233 2.68 -19.46 -2.82
C ASN A 233 2.51 -20.86 -3.41
N GLY A 234 3.23 -21.87 -2.91
CA GLY A 234 3.04 -23.28 -3.24
C GLY A 234 1.66 -23.79 -2.84
N GLU A 235 1.27 -23.60 -1.57
CA GLU A 235 -0.06 -23.98 -1.05
C GLU A 235 -1.20 -23.31 -1.85
N ILE A 236 -1.11 -22.01 -2.10
CA ILE A 236 -2.11 -21.26 -2.90
C ILE A 236 -2.22 -21.88 -4.31
N LYS A 237 -1.11 -22.15 -4.96
CA LYS A 237 -1.08 -22.71 -6.31
C LYS A 237 -1.69 -24.12 -6.36
N GLU A 238 -1.40 -24.95 -5.37
CA GLU A 238 -1.98 -26.30 -5.26
C GLU A 238 -3.49 -26.24 -5.03
N LEU A 239 -3.95 -25.41 -4.08
CA LEU A 239 -5.37 -25.23 -3.78
C LEU A 239 -6.15 -24.65 -4.97
N GLN A 240 -5.58 -23.66 -5.68
CA GLN A 240 -6.17 -23.13 -6.92
C GLN A 240 -6.29 -24.21 -8.00
N SER A 241 -5.24 -25.01 -8.16
CA SER A 241 -5.23 -26.09 -9.16
C SER A 241 -6.25 -27.16 -8.83
N ALA A 242 -6.35 -27.58 -7.57
CA ALA A 242 -7.34 -28.55 -7.10
C ALA A 242 -8.77 -28.05 -7.32
N ALA A 243 -9.10 -26.83 -6.84
CA ALA A 243 -10.42 -26.23 -7.00
C ALA A 243 -10.80 -26.02 -8.48
N ARG A 244 -9.84 -25.63 -9.32
CA ARG A 244 -10.05 -25.49 -10.76
C ARG A 244 -10.33 -26.83 -11.44
N ASN A 245 -9.54 -27.85 -11.11
CA ASN A 245 -9.74 -29.19 -11.68
C ASN A 245 -11.10 -29.76 -11.29
N GLU A 246 -11.52 -29.57 -10.04
CA GLU A 246 -12.84 -29.98 -9.56
C GLU A 246 -13.96 -29.25 -10.30
N ALA A 247 -13.89 -27.93 -10.43
CA ALA A 247 -14.88 -27.15 -11.18
C ALA A 247 -14.95 -27.58 -12.66
N VAL A 248 -13.81 -27.76 -13.33
CA VAL A 248 -13.76 -28.22 -14.72
C VAL A 248 -14.31 -29.64 -14.89
N ALA A 249 -14.02 -30.54 -13.95
CA ALA A 249 -14.56 -31.90 -13.97
C ALA A 249 -16.10 -31.87 -13.82
N LEU A 250 -16.63 -31.06 -12.89
CA LEU A 250 -18.06 -30.89 -12.69
C LEU A 250 -18.75 -30.29 -13.93
N ILE A 251 -18.17 -29.23 -14.53
CA ILE A 251 -18.67 -28.63 -15.78
C ILE A 251 -18.76 -29.69 -16.88
N ASN A 252 -17.65 -30.41 -17.12
CA ASN A 252 -17.62 -31.42 -18.18
C ASN A 252 -18.61 -32.57 -17.91
N GLY A 253 -18.72 -33.04 -16.66
CA GLY A 253 -19.65 -34.11 -16.29
C GLY A 253 -21.12 -33.72 -16.52
N GLN A 254 -21.53 -32.53 -16.05
CA GLN A 254 -22.91 -32.05 -16.23
C GLN A 254 -23.21 -31.74 -17.70
N TRP A 255 -22.28 -31.13 -18.42
CA TRP A 255 -22.45 -30.87 -19.86
C TRP A 255 -22.57 -32.14 -20.67
N GLN A 256 -21.77 -33.15 -20.39
CA GLN A 256 -21.91 -34.47 -21.02
C GLN A 256 -23.24 -35.15 -20.69
N SER A 257 -23.72 -34.98 -19.44
CA SER A 257 -25.04 -35.50 -19.05
C SER A 257 -26.18 -34.84 -19.83
N ILE A 258 -26.11 -33.53 -20.08
CA ILE A 258 -27.06 -32.83 -20.97
C ILE A 258 -26.99 -33.37 -22.41
N LYS A 259 -25.79 -33.49 -22.95
CA LYS A 259 -25.58 -34.01 -24.34
C LYS A 259 -26.01 -35.45 -24.53
N ALA A 260 -26.03 -36.25 -23.48
CA ALA A 260 -26.49 -37.62 -23.49
C ALA A 260 -28.03 -37.74 -23.55
N ILE A 261 -28.78 -36.67 -23.33
CA ILE A 261 -30.24 -36.67 -23.40
C ILE A 261 -30.68 -36.73 -24.88
N PRO A 262 -31.43 -37.74 -25.31
CA PRO A 262 -31.87 -37.83 -26.71
C PRO A 262 -32.59 -36.58 -27.23
N ALA A 263 -33.45 -35.98 -26.41
CA ALA A 263 -34.15 -34.77 -26.75
C ALA A 263 -33.24 -33.58 -27.04
N TYR A 264 -32.06 -33.50 -26.41
CA TYR A 264 -31.06 -32.45 -26.68
C TYR A 264 -30.57 -32.51 -28.14
N SER A 265 -30.25 -33.69 -28.63
CA SER A 265 -29.79 -33.86 -30.00
C SER A 265 -30.84 -33.57 -31.09
N GLU A 266 -32.12 -33.64 -30.72
CA GLU A 266 -33.26 -33.31 -31.57
C GLU A 266 -33.62 -31.80 -31.55
N MET A 267 -33.07 -31.03 -30.60
CA MET A 267 -33.35 -29.58 -30.50
C MET A 267 -32.74 -28.82 -31.70
N PRO A 268 -33.37 -27.69 -32.09
CA PRO A 268 -32.79 -26.81 -33.10
C PRO A 268 -31.36 -26.32 -32.71
N THR A 269 -30.45 -26.27 -33.66
CA THR A 269 -29.05 -25.82 -33.43
C THR A 269 -28.92 -24.52 -32.65
N PRO A 270 -29.73 -23.45 -32.86
CA PRO A 270 -29.61 -22.25 -32.05
C PRO A 270 -29.88 -22.46 -30.55
N GLN A 271 -30.78 -23.35 -30.19
CA GLN A 271 -31.11 -23.68 -28.80
C GLN A 271 -30.00 -24.55 -28.17
N GLN A 272 -29.45 -25.52 -28.91
CA GLN A 272 -28.29 -26.30 -28.48
C GLN A 272 -27.09 -25.38 -28.22
N SER A 273 -26.82 -24.41 -29.12
CA SER A 273 -25.71 -23.46 -29.01
C SER A 273 -25.85 -22.55 -27.77
N LEU A 274 -27.04 -22.19 -27.36
CA LEU A 274 -27.25 -21.40 -26.10
C LEU A 274 -26.78 -22.20 -24.88
N ILE A 275 -27.12 -23.48 -24.82
CA ILE A 275 -26.69 -24.38 -23.74
C ILE A 275 -25.18 -24.56 -23.77
N ASP A 276 -24.61 -24.91 -24.94
CA ASP A 276 -23.20 -25.15 -25.10
C ASP A 276 -22.36 -23.92 -24.75
N ASN A 277 -22.72 -22.76 -25.26
CA ASN A 277 -22.03 -21.50 -24.95
C ASN A 277 -22.06 -21.15 -23.46
N ALA A 278 -23.11 -21.51 -22.73
CA ALA A 278 -23.18 -21.29 -21.30
C ALA A 278 -22.15 -22.15 -20.54
N PHE A 279 -22.03 -23.44 -20.88
CA PHE A 279 -21.01 -24.32 -20.30
C PHE A 279 -19.60 -23.93 -20.71
N GLU A 280 -19.36 -23.51 -21.96
CA GLU A 280 -18.07 -22.99 -22.42
C GLU A 280 -17.68 -21.73 -21.66
N ASN A 281 -18.61 -20.81 -21.40
CA ASN A 281 -18.36 -19.63 -20.58
C ASN A 281 -17.97 -19.99 -19.13
N LEU A 282 -18.64 -20.95 -18.51
CA LEU A 282 -18.27 -21.45 -17.18
C LEU A 282 -16.85 -22.04 -17.19
N LYS A 283 -16.51 -22.82 -18.22
CA LYS A 283 -15.18 -23.40 -18.37
C LYS A 283 -14.09 -22.35 -18.54
N ARG A 284 -14.35 -21.30 -19.35
CA ARG A 284 -13.44 -20.17 -19.52
C ARG A 284 -13.24 -19.43 -18.20
N ARG A 285 -14.33 -19.12 -17.47
CA ARG A 285 -14.26 -18.48 -16.16
C ARG A 285 -13.46 -19.30 -15.15
N ALA A 286 -13.66 -20.63 -15.10
CA ALA A 286 -12.86 -21.51 -14.26
C ALA A 286 -11.37 -21.47 -14.60
N ALA A 287 -11.02 -21.32 -15.90
CA ALA A 287 -9.63 -21.22 -16.33
C ALA A 287 -8.97 -19.89 -15.93
N GLU A 288 -9.71 -18.79 -15.99
CA GLU A 288 -9.21 -17.43 -15.75
C GLU A 288 -9.25 -17.00 -14.27
N GLU A 289 -10.08 -17.66 -13.43
CA GLU A 289 -10.29 -17.30 -12.04
C GLU A 289 -9.02 -17.50 -11.19
N ARG A 290 -8.71 -16.52 -10.34
CA ARG A 290 -7.51 -16.51 -9.50
C ARG A 290 -7.80 -16.68 -8.01
N PHE A 291 -9.05 -16.54 -7.59
CA PHE A 291 -9.43 -16.66 -6.18
C PHE A 291 -10.01 -18.04 -5.90
N ILE A 292 -9.45 -18.73 -4.91
CA ILE A 292 -9.86 -20.09 -4.49
C ILE A 292 -11.35 -20.10 -4.13
N GLY A 293 -11.81 -19.11 -3.35
CA GLY A 293 -13.22 -19.02 -2.94
C GLY A 293 -14.18 -18.90 -4.12
N ASN A 294 -13.82 -18.18 -5.17
CA ASN A 294 -14.63 -18.04 -6.37
C ASN A 294 -14.66 -19.35 -7.17
N LEU A 295 -13.52 -20.07 -7.27
CA LEU A 295 -13.46 -21.37 -7.91
C LEU A 295 -14.38 -22.38 -7.20
N MET A 296 -14.36 -22.41 -5.88
CA MET A 296 -15.24 -23.27 -5.08
C MET A 296 -16.73 -22.90 -5.24
N ALA A 297 -17.03 -21.59 -5.33
CA ALA A 297 -18.39 -21.10 -5.52
C ALA A 297 -18.99 -21.41 -6.91
N LEU A 298 -18.16 -21.74 -7.91
CA LEU A 298 -18.61 -22.12 -9.25
C LEU A 298 -19.51 -23.36 -9.24
N SER A 299 -19.37 -24.28 -8.28
CA SER A 299 -20.20 -25.49 -8.18
C SER A 299 -21.70 -25.15 -8.17
N ALA A 300 -22.13 -24.21 -7.35
CA ALA A 300 -23.52 -23.77 -7.28
C ALA A 300 -24.03 -23.12 -8.58
N GLU A 301 -23.15 -22.45 -9.32
CA GLU A 301 -23.49 -21.85 -10.60
C GLU A 301 -23.60 -22.90 -11.72
N ILE A 302 -22.72 -23.89 -11.70
CA ILE A 302 -22.75 -25.04 -12.61
C ILE A 302 -24.07 -25.81 -12.43
N ASP A 303 -24.48 -26.07 -11.18
CA ASP A 303 -25.74 -26.75 -10.87
C ASP A 303 -26.95 -25.93 -11.34
N ARG A 304 -26.93 -24.61 -11.16
CA ARG A 304 -27.99 -23.73 -11.69
C ARG A 304 -28.07 -23.78 -13.21
N GLN A 305 -26.92 -23.78 -13.89
CA GLN A 305 -26.87 -23.88 -15.35
C GLN A 305 -27.36 -25.21 -15.84
N PHE A 306 -27.01 -26.30 -15.18
CA PHE A 306 -27.52 -27.64 -15.48
C PHE A 306 -29.06 -27.69 -15.38
N ASN A 307 -29.61 -27.21 -14.27
CA ASN A 307 -31.06 -27.18 -14.05
C ASN A 307 -31.77 -26.31 -15.08
N SER A 308 -31.20 -25.15 -15.43
CA SER A 308 -31.74 -24.27 -16.48
C SER A 308 -31.73 -24.93 -17.84
N SER A 309 -30.70 -25.68 -18.17
CA SER A 309 -30.59 -26.46 -19.41
C SER A 309 -31.62 -27.58 -19.46
N MET A 310 -31.83 -28.30 -18.35
CA MET A 310 -32.88 -29.32 -18.22
C MET A 310 -34.28 -28.75 -18.43
N GLN A 311 -34.56 -27.59 -17.85
CA GLN A 311 -35.85 -26.90 -18.04
C GLN A 311 -36.04 -26.47 -19.50
N ALA A 312 -34.98 -25.99 -20.19
CA ALA A 312 -35.07 -25.62 -21.59
C ALA A 312 -35.40 -26.85 -22.48
N ILE A 313 -34.75 -28.00 -22.23
CA ILE A 313 -35.01 -29.25 -22.93
C ILE A 313 -36.46 -29.69 -22.68
N ASN A 314 -36.93 -29.66 -21.43
CA ASN A 314 -38.28 -30.10 -21.10
C ASN A 314 -39.34 -29.20 -21.78
N ARG A 315 -39.18 -27.88 -21.78
CA ARG A 315 -40.06 -26.93 -22.47
C ARG A 315 -40.14 -27.24 -23.97
N TRP A 316 -38.97 -27.45 -24.59
CA TRP A 316 -38.95 -27.79 -25.99
C TRP A 316 -39.64 -29.11 -26.29
N MET A 317 -39.48 -30.15 -25.44
CA MET A 317 -40.21 -31.42 -25.56
C MET A 317 -41.73 -31.24 -25.45
N GLU A 318 -42.19 -30.42 -24.48
CA GLU A 318 -43.63 -30.10 -24.29
C GLU A 318 -44.15 -29.36 -25.51
N GLU A 319 -43.45 -28.39 -26.06
CA GLU A 319 -43.85 -27.66 -27.25
C GLU A 319 -43.90 -28.58 -28.50
N LYS A 320 -42.91 -29.44 -28.66
CA LYS A 320 -42.85 -30.42 -29.76
C LYS A 320 -43.99 -31.41 -29.71
N ASN A 321 -44.38 -31.84 -28.49
CA ASN A 321 -45.46 -32.83 -28.29
C ASN A 321 -46.85 -32.17 -28.19
N ARG A 322 -46.91 -30.83 -28.18
CA ARG A 322 -48.15 -30.08 -28.08
C ARG A 322 -49.01 -30.31 -29.34
N LYS A 323 -50.12 -30.99 -29.17
CA LYS A 323 -51.10 -31.16 -30.24
C LYS A 323 -51.66 -29.81 -30.65
N PRO A 324 -51.77 -29.50 -31.93
CA PRO A 324 -52.44 -28.29 -32.40
C PRO A 324 -53.85 -28.21 -31.86
N MET A 325 -54.23 -27.05 -31.37
CA MET A 325 -55.58 -26.78 -30.82
C MET A 325 -56.46 -26.12 -31.85
N VAL A 326 -57.65 -26.66 -32.05
CA VAL A 326 -58.71 -26.11 -32.90
C VAL A 326 -59.70 -25.38 -32.01
N LYS A 327 -60.03 -24.13 -32.32
CA LYS A 327 -61.04 -23.38 -31.57
C LYS A 327 -62.44 -23.95 -31.74
N LYS A 328 -63.28 -23.87 -30.69
CA LYS A 328 -64.68 -24.31 -30.72
C LYS A 328 -65.43 -23.75 -31.94
N SER A 329 -65.29 -22.44 -32.20
CA SER A 329 -65.89 -21.77 -33.33
C SER A 329 -65.61 -22.36 -34.67
N GLU A 330 -64.38 -22.86 -34.85
CA GLU A 330 -63.92 -23.52 -36.09
C GLU A 330 -64.39 -24.98 -36.13
N ALA A 331 -64.32 -25.70 -35.03
CA ALA A 331 -64.72 -27.08 -34.91
C ALA A 331 -66.23 -27.27 -35.10
N MET A 332 -67.00 -26.28 -34.66
CA MET A 332 -68.52 -26.30 -34.74
C MET A 332 -69.07 -25.62 -35.99
N ASN A 333 -68.20 -24.89 -36.77
CA ASN A 333 -68.68 -24.26 -38.00
C ASN A 333 -68.84 -25.32 -39.12
N ILE A 334 -69.99 -25.86 -39.25
CA ILE A 334 -70.34 -26.87 -40.29
C ILE A 334 -71.12 -26.20 -41.37
N PRO A 335 -70.76 -26.37 -42.67
CA PRO A 335 -71.71 -26.05 -43.75
C PRO A 335 -72.91 -27.07 -43.68
N PHE A 336 -74.08 -26.54 -43.49
CA PHE A 336 -75.32 -27.29 -43.46
C PHE A 336 -76.29 -26.65 -44.42
N ASP A 337 -76.95 -27.47 -45.25
CA ASP A 337 -77.73 -26.99 -46.41
C ASP A 337 -79.04 -26.28 -46.00
N LYS A 338 -79.43 -26.44 -44.76
CA LYS A 338 -80.66 -25.80 -44.23
C LYS A 338 -80.33 -24.69 -43.23
N PRO A 339 -80.97 -23.48 -43.29
CA PRO A 339 -80.77 -22.41 -42.37
C PRO A 339 -81.40 -22.60 -40.97
N MET A 340 -82.29 -23.52 -40.83
CA MET A 340 -83.05 -23.88 -39.59
C MET A 340 -83.18 -25.38 -39.51
N LEU A 341 -83.21 -25.96 -38.28
CA LEU A 341 -83.47 -27.37 -38.01
C LEU A 341 -84.94 -27.48 -37.60
N GLU A 342 -85.76 -28.14 -38.47
CA GLU A 342 -87.19 -28.19 -38.30
C GLU A 342 -87.70 -29.59 -37.95
N THR A 343 -86.97 -30.65 -38.24
CA THR A 343 -87.36 -32.03 -37.96
C THR A 343 -86.27 -32.76 -37.18
N GLU A 344 -86.66 -33.91 -36.59
CA GLU A 344 -85.69 -34.79 -35.90
C GLU A 344 -84.63 -35.32 -36.83
N GLU A 345 -84.95 -35.55 -38.07
CA GLU A 345 -84.04 -35.97 -39.13
C GLU A 345 -83.00 -34.86 -39.42
N ASP A 346 -83.38 -33.60 -39.44
CA ASP A 346 -82.46 -32.44 -39.61
C ASP A 346 -81.50 -32.34 -38.47
N VAL A 347 -81.95 -32.52 -37.23
CA VAL A 347 -81.10 -32.50 -36.01
C VAL A 347 -80.09 -33.65 -36.06
N ASN A 348 -80.55 -34.85 -36.41
CA ASN A 348 -79.67 -36.03 -36.53
C ASN A 348 -78.64 -35.85 -37.66
N ALA A 349 -78.98 -35.31 -38.80
CA ALA A 349 -78.09 -35.03 -39.91
C ALA A 349 -77.05 -33.98 -39.53
N TYR A 350 -77.43 -32.90 -38.81
CA TYR A 350 -76.50 -31.85 -38.31
C TYR A 350 -75.54 -32.40 -37.27
N LEU A 351 -76.00 -33.22 -36.33
CA LEU A 351 -75.16 -33.83 -35.31
C LEU A 351 -74.15 -34.81 -35.91
N GLU A 352 -74.52 -35.56 -36.94
CA GLU A 352 -73.65 -36.50 -37.63
C GLU A 352 -72.60 -35.76 -38.47
N ALA A 353 -72.96 -34.66 -39.12
CA ALA A 353 -71.98 -33.77 -39.80
C ALA A 353 -70.96 -33.13 -38.79
N LEU A 354 -71.50 -32.68 -37.62
CA LEU A 354 -70.65 -32.14 -36.55
C LEU A 354 -69.67 -33.18 -36.00
N ARG A 355 -70.21 -34.39 -35.71
CA ARG A 355 -69.41 -35.52 -35.25
C ARG A 355 -68.32 -35.85 -36.26
N THR A 356 -68.66 -35.99 -37.54
CA THR A 356 -67.70 -36.25 -38.60
C THR A 356 -66.56 -35.21 -38.66
N LYS A 357 -66.89 -33.93 -38.59
CA LYS A 357 -65.87 -32.83 -38.58
C LYS A 357 -65.01 -32.90 -37.36
N MET A 358 -65.60 -33.03 -36.15
CA MET A 358 -64.80 -33.15 -34.91
C MET A 358 -63.90 -34.40 -34.93
N MET A 359 -64.37 -35.53 -35.39
CA MET A 359 -63.59 -36.75 -35.54
C MET A 359 -62.49 -36.57 -36.56
N SER A 360 -62.69 -35.81 -37.64
CA SER A 360 -61.59 -35.49 -38.58
C SER A 360 -60.43 -34.73 -37.93
N TYR A 361 -60.69 -33.79 -37.02
CA TYR A 361 -59.67 -33.11 -36.27
C TYR A 361 -58.92 -34.05 -35.29
N ILE A 362 -59.65 -34.89 -34.57
CA ILE A 362 -59.09 -35.90 -33.66
C ILE A 362 -58.19 -36.87 -34.43
N ASN A 363 -58.66 -37.36 -35.60
CA ASN A 363 -57.87 -38.23 -36.46
C ASN A 363 -56.64 -37.58 -37.07
N GLN A 364 -56.64 -36.21 -37.19
CA GLN A 364 -55.47 -35.41 -37.56
C GLN A 364 -54.56 -35.11 -36.35
N ASN A 365 -54.77 -35.79 -35.23
CA ASN A 365 -54.04 -35.57 -33.97
C ASN A 365 -54.13 -34.13 -33.40
N LYS A 366 -55.29 -33.47 -33.62
CA LYS A 366 -55.56 -32.13 -33.08
C LYS A 366 -56.53 -32.21 -31.87
N ASN A 367 -56.33 -31.37 -30.89
CA ASN A 367 -57.27 -31.20 -29.77
C ASN A 367 -58.33 -30.15 -30.12
N ILE A 368 -59.57 -30.31 -29.67
CA ILE A 368 -60.64 -29.33 -29.83
C ILE A 368 -60.83 -28.62 -28.49
N MET A 369 -60.73 -27.30 -28.49
CA MET A 369 -60.99 -26.46 -27.32
C MET A 369 -62.51 -26.26 -27.18
N LEU A 370 -63.08 -26.59 -26.02
CA LEU A 370 -64.53 -26.47 -25.77
C LEU A 370 -64.98 -25.23 -24.98
N ASN A 371 -63.96 -24.49 -24.45
CA ASN A 371 -64.16 -23.26 -23.67
C ASN A 371 -63.67 -22.03 -24.44
#